data_b3d2b49e196a6bdacbc998f92d50a911
#
_entry.id   b3d2b49e196a6bdacbc998f92d50a911
#
_cell.length_a   1.000
_cell.length_b   1.000
_cell.length_c   1.000
_cell.angle_alpha   90.00
_cell.angle_beta   90.00
_cell.angle_gamma   90.00
#
_symmetry.space_group_name_H-M   'P 1'
#
loop_
_entity.id
_entity.type
_entity.pdbx_description
1 polymer ?
#
loop_
_entity_poly.entity_id
_entity_poly.type
_entity_poly.pdbx_seq_one_letter_code
_entity_poly.pdbx_strand_id
1 'polypeptide(L)'
;MGGTGENLRTAAGLAHALRPAVMRLARRLRQMQDESLSLNPNQLSAMSVLLNSGDQLMGELAAQERVQPPSMTRIVNSLEARDYVARRPDPRDHRQCLVSLTDSGRHVLLANRRRRDEWLAVRIAGLDSADREVLRRAIGVLEKVNQG
;
A
#
# COMPACT_ATOMS: atom_id res chain seq x y z
N MET A 1 14.71 33.48 15.83
CA MET A 1 13.65 32.46 15.55
C MET A 1 13.02 32.76 14.19
N GLY A 2 13.60 32.31 13.12
CA GLY A 2 13.17 32.62 11.75
C GLY A 2 13.67 31.56 10.76
N GLY A 3 13.40 30.29 11.01
CA GLY A 3 13.97 29.21 10.18
C GLY A 3 12.99 28.35 9.41
N THR A 4 11.69 28.42 9.69
CA THR A 4 10.73 27.45 9.12
C THR A 4 10.15 27.88 7.76
N GLY A 5 9.97 29.20 7.52
CA GLY A 5 9.31 29.68 6.31
C GLY A 5 10.22 29.76 5.06
N GLU A 6 11.50 30.01 5.25
CA GLU A 6 12.46 30.13 4.14
C GLU A 6 12.89 28.77 3.59
N ASN A 7 12.88 27.74 4.42
CA ASN A 7 13.27 26.38 4.08
C ASN A 7 12.23 25.67 3.19
N LEU A 8 10.95 26.01 3.31
CA LEU A 8 9.86 25.38 2.52
C LEU A 8 9.83 25.83 1.05
N ARG A 9 10.56 26.87 0.67
CA ARG A 9 10.65 27.36 -0.71
C ARG A 9 11.64 26.56 -1.56
N THR A 10 12.52 25.82 -0.92
CA THR A 10 13.48 24.94 -1.62
C THR A 10 12.95 23.52 -1.68
N ALA A 11 13.31 22.77 -2.72
CA ALA A 11 12.96 21.37 -2.83
C ALA A 11 13.46 20.54 -1.64
N ALA A 12 14.69 20.82 -1.17
CA ALA A 12 15.27 20.13 -0.02
C ALA A 12 14.51 20.42 1.29
N GLY A 13 14.17 21.70 1.52
CA GLY A 13 13.42 22.10 2.71
C GLY A 13 11.99 21.55 2.72
N LEU A 14 11.33 21.58 1.56
CA LEU A 14 10.00 20.99 1.42
C LEU A 14 10.04 19.47 1.65
N ALA A 15 11.01 18.75 1.09
CA ALA A 15 11.20 17.32 1.31
C ALA A 15 11.44 17.00 2.80
N HIS A 16 12.26 17.80 3.47
CA HIS A 16 12.54 17.66 4.91
C HIS A 16 11.27 17.78 5.76
N ALA A 17 10.39 18.71 5.44
CA ALA A 17 9.13 18.94 6.18
C ALA A 17 8.03 17.95 5.79
N LEU A 18 7.91 17.61 4.51
CA LEU A 18 6.88 16.71 3.98
C LEU A 18 7.07 15.28 4.47
N ARG A 19 8.30 14.76 4.41
CA ARG A 19 8.62 13.37 4.78
C ARG A 19 8.05 12.97 6.15
N PRO A 20 8.31 13.67 7.26
CA PRO A 20 7.78 13.27 8.55
C PRO A 20 6.26 13.40 8.64
N ALA A 21 5.63 14.34 7.93
CA ALA A 21 4.18 14.47 7.88
C ALA A 21 3.53 13.25 7.18
N VAL A 22 4.05 12.88 6.02
CA VAL A 22 3.60 11.69 5.28
C VAL A 22 3.81 10.42 6.11
N MET A 23 4.98 10.27 6.74
CA MET A 23 5.29 9.10 7.56
C MET A 23 4.38 8.97 8.79
N ARG A 24 4.03 10.09 9.44
CA ARG A 24 3.06 10.08 10.55
C ARG A 24 1.68 9.66 10.07
N LEU A 25 1.20 10.21 8.96
CA LEU A 25 -0.09 9.84 8.39
C LEU A 25 -0.13 8.37 8.00
N ALA A 26 0.89 7.89 7.30
CA ALA A 26 1.01 6.48 6.92
C ALA A 26 1.00 5.54 8.14
N ARG A 27 1.68 5.91 9.22
CA ARG A 27 1.67 5.15 10.48
C ARG A 27 0.27 5.11 11.08
N ARG A 28 -0.44 6.25 11.12
CA ARG A 28 -1.82 6.32 11.63
C ARG A 28 -2.76 5.42 10.82
N LEU A 29 -2.66 5.45 9.50
CA LEU A 29 -3.44 4.59 8.62
C LEU A 29 -3.13 3.10 8.84
N ARG A 30 -1.86 2.74 9.08
CA ARG A 30 -1.49 1.36 9.43
C ARG A 30 -2.08 0.91 10.77
N GLN A 31 -2.18 1.81 11.76
CA GLN A 31 -2.80 1.52 13.05
C GLN A 31 -4.32 1.26 12.96
N MET A 32 -4.97 1.69 11.86
CA MET A 32 -6.39 1.41 11.60
C MET A 32 -6.60 0.03 10.96
N GLN A 33 -5.54 -0.72 10.76
CA GLN A 33 -5.63 -2.10 10.32
C GLN A 33 -6.30 -2.96 11.41
N ASP A 34 -7.09 -3.93 10.98
CA ASP A 34 -7.66 -4.91 11.90
C ASP A 34 -6.54 -5.79 12.47
N GLU A 35 -6.21 -5.61 13.74
CA GLU A 35 -5.18 -6.40 14.42
C GLU A 35 -5.51 -7.90 14.42
N SER A 36 -6.80 -8.26 14.36
CA SER A 36 -7.22 -9.65 14.29
C SER A 36 -6.77 -10.34 12.99
N LEU A 37 -6.54 -9.57 11.91
CA LEU A 37 -6.05 -10.11 10.65
C LEU A 37 -4.57 -10.47 10.69
N SER A 38 -3.77 -9.86 11.57
CA SER A 38 -2.32 -10.10 11.74
C SER A 38 -1.54 -10.11 10.42
N LEU A 39 -1.94 -9.25 9.47
CA LEU A 39 -1.27 -9.09 8.18
C LEU A 39 -0.20 -8.02 8.28
N ASN A 40 1.02 -8.35 7.88
CA ASN A 40 2.09 -7.38 7.82
C ASN A 40 2.05 -6.54 6.52
N PRO A 41 2.80 -5.42 6.43
CA PRO A 41 2.79 -4.55 5.25
C PRO A 41 3.16 -5.28 3.95
N ASN A 42 4.09 -6.22 3.98
CA ASN A 42 4.51 -6.96 2.77
C ASN A 42 3.41 -7.90 2.27
N GLN A 43 2.69 -8.53 3.17
CA GLN A 43 1.53 -9.36 2.84
C GLN A 43 0.41 -8.54 2.19
N LEU A 44 0.08 -7.38 2.78
CA LEU A 44 -0.92 -6.46 2.24
C LEU A 44 -0.52 -5.90 0.89
N SER A 45 0.77 -5.59 0.70
CA SER A 45 1.29 -5.09 -0.57
C SER A 45 1.19 -6.15 -1.66
N ALA A 46 1.61 -7.38 -1.39
CA ALA A 46 1.48 -8.51 -2.33
C ALA A 46 0.02 -8.77 -2.73
N MET A 47 -0.89 -8.78 -1.76
CA MET A 47 -2.33 -8.91 -2.04
C MET A 47 -2.86 -7.74 -2.89
N SER A 48 -2.36 -6.53 -2.67
CA SER A 48 -2.74 -5.34 -3.45
C SER A 48 -2.27 -5.42 -4.90
N VAL A 49 -1.08 -5.94 -5.15
CA VAL A 49 -0.58 -6.20 -6.52
C VAL A 49 -1.51 -7.20 -7.21
N LEU A 50 -1.86 -8.30 -6.56
CA LEU A 50 -2.76 -9.31 -7.12
C LEU A 50 -4.17 -8.76 -7.39
N LEU A 51 -4.67 -7.87 -6.54
CA LEU A 51 -5.96 -7.23 -6.75
C LEU A 51 -5.95 -6.29 -7.96
N ASN A 52 -4.89 -5.51 -8.12
CA ASN A 52 -4.81 -4.47 -9.15
C ASN A 52 -4.35 -4.99 -10.51
N SER A 53 -3.46 -5.97 -10.53
CA SER A 53 -2.80 -6.50 -11.74
C SER A 53 -3.27 -7.90 -12.14
N GLY A 54 -4.12 -8.54 -11.32
CA GLY A 54 -4.54 -9.92 -11.54
C GLY A 54 -3.48 -10.93 -11.13
N ASP A 55 -3.65 -12.16 -11.61
CA ASP A 55 -2.74 -13.27 -11.32
C ASP A 55 -1.31 -12.95 -11.77
N GLN A 56 -0.35 -13.29 -10.93
CA GLN A 56 1.07 -13.01 -11.18
C GLN A 56 1.90 -14.28 -11.04
N LEU A 57 2.92 -14.42 -11.88
CA LEU A 57 3.97 -15.41 -11.63
C LEU A 57 4.72 -15.05 -10.35
N MET A 58 5.16 -16.07 -9.61
CA MET A 58 5.89 -15.88 -8.34
C MET A 58 7.09 -14.95 -8.51
N GLY A 59 7.85 -15.10 -9.60
CA GLY A 59 9.00 -14.24 -9.90
C GLY A 59 8.62 -12.80 -10.24
N GLU A 60 7.51 -12.59 -10.95
CA GLU A 60 7.00 -11.25 -11.26
C GLU A 60 6.54 -10.54 -9.99
N LEU A 61 5.83 -11.25 -9.11
CA LEU A 61 5.37 -10.71 -7.85
C LEU A 61 6.56 -10.29 -6.95
N ALA A 62 7.60 -11.13 -6.88
CA ALA A 62 8.83 -10.81 -6.16
C ALA A 62 9.53 -9.57 -6.72
N ALA A 63 9.61 -9.44 -8.04
CA ALA A 63 10.22 -8.31 -8.72
C ALA A 63 9.44 -7.00 -8.47
N GLN A 64 8.11 -7.02 -8.59
CA GLN A 64 7.26 -5.86 -8.32
C GLN A 64 7.37 -5.37 -6.89
N GLU A 65 7.41 -6.30 -5.93
CA GLU A 65 7.55 -6.00 -4.50
C GLU A 65 9.02 -5.69 -4.09
N ARG A 66 9.97 -5.81 -5.01
CA ARG A 66 11.41 -5.61 -4.76
C ARG A 66 11.93 -6.44 -3.59
N VAL A 67 11.47 -7.67 -3.49
CA VAL A 67 11.94 -8.65 -2.50
C VAL A 67 12.62 -9.83 -3.15
N GLN A 68 13.49 -10.49 -2.41
CA GLN A 68 14.15 -11.69 -2.89
C GLN A 68 13.15 -12.85 -3.04
N PRO A 69 13.32 -13.75 -4.03
CA PRO A 69 12.40 -14.86 -4.26
C PRO A 69 12.10 -15.72 -3.02
N PRO A 70 13.06 -16.06 -2.14
CA PRO A 70 12.75 -16.79 -0.91
C PRO A 70 11.83 -16.04 0.05
N SER A 71 11.96 -14.71 0.11
CA SER A 71 11.10 -13.86 0.93
C SER A 71 9.67 -13.83 0.38
N MET A 72 9.51 -13.72 -0.94
CA MET A 72 8.19 -13.79 -1.58
C MET A 72 7.55 -15.16 -1.37
N THR A 73 8.30 -16.24 -1.45
CA THR A 73 7.80 -17.59 -1.15
C THR A 73 7.22 -17.69 0.26
N ARG A 74 7.89 -17.12 1.26
CA ARG A 74 7.37 -17.07 2.64
C ARG A 74 6.11 -16.26 2.77
N ILE A 75 6.05 -15.09 2.10
CA ILE A 75 4.86 -14.23 2.09
C ILE A 75 3.68 -15.00 1.50
N VAL A 76 3.85 -15.60 0.33
CA VAL A 76 2.80 -16.36 -0.35
C VAL A 76 2.39 -17.59 0.46
N ASN A 77 3.33 -18.32 1.05
CA ASN A 77 3.02 -19.47 1.92
C ASN A 77 2.13 -19.06 3.10
N SER A 78 2.44 -17.93 3.74
CA SER A 78 1.65 -17.44 4.87
C SER A 78 0.25 -16.97 4.46
N LEU A 79 0.11 -16.38 3.29
CA LEU A 79 -1.18 -15.97 2.73
C LEU A 79 -2.03 -17.16 2.29
N GLU A 80 -1.40 -18.16 1.68
CA GLU A 80 -2.07 -19.40 1.26
C GLU A 80 -2.58 -20.21 2.47
N ALA A 81 -1.80 -20.27 3.55
CA ALA A 81 -2.23 -20.92 4.80
C ALA A 81 -3.49 -20.28 5.41
N ARG A 82 -3.80 -19.04 5.06
CA ARG A 82 -5.01 -18.30 5.46
C ARG A 82 -6.10 -18.29 4.39
N ASP A 83 -5.89 -18.99 3.29
CA ASP A 83 -6.80 -19.01 2.14
C ASP A 83 -7.01 -17.63 1.48
N TYR A 84 -6.03 -16.73 1.58
CA TYR A 84 -6.09 -15.41 0.95
C TYR A 84 -5.51 -15.39 -0.46
N VAL A 85 -4.62 -16.31 -0.77
CA VAL A 85 -4.10 -16.57 -2.11
C VAL A 85 -4.12 -18.06 -2.42
N ALA A 86 -4.12 -18.39 -3.70
CA ALA A 86 -3.97 -19.74 -4.20
C ALA A 86 -2.81 -19.83 -5.19
N ARG A 87 -2.14 -20.95 -5.23
CA ARG A 87 -1.08 -21.24 -6.21
C ARG A 87 -1.54 -22.32 -7.17
N ARG A 88 -1.15 -22.16 -8.43
CA ARG A 88 -1.35 -23.17 -9.46
C ARG A 88 -0.20 -23.13 -10.44
N PRO A 89 0.09 -24.25 -11.17
CA PRO A 89 1.03 -24.21 -12.27
C PRO A 89 0.58 -23.22 -13.35
N ASP A 90 1.54 -22.51 -13.96
CA ASP A 90 1.20 -21.67 -15.12
C ASP A 90 0.79 -22.57 -16.28
N PRO A 91 -0.36 -22.34 -16.93
CA PRO A 91 -0.79 -23.11 -18.10
C PRO A 91 0.20 -23.08 -19.27
N ARG A 92 1.01 -22.04 -19.37
CA ARG A 92 2.01 -21.84 -20.44
C ARG A 92 3.34 -22.51 -20.13
N ASP A 93 3.73 -22.57 -18.86
CA ASP A 93 4.94 -23.22 -18.39
C ASP A 93 4.73 -23.80 -16.98
N HIS A 94 4.43 -25.10 -16.90
CA HIS A 94 4.13 -25.79 -15.65
C HIS A 94 5.26 -25.81 -14.62
N ARG A 95 6.47 -25.38 -15.01
CA ARG A 95 7.61 -25.17 -14.06
C ARG A 95 7.48 -23.90 -13.26
N GLN A 96 6.63 -22.98 -13.71
CA GLN A 96 6.35 -21.73 -13.04
C GLN A 96 5.07 -21.80 -12.21
N CYS A 97 5.04 -21.01 -11.14
CA CYS A 97 3.90 -20.94 -10.22
C CYS A 97 3.17 -19.62 -10.41
N LEU A 98 1.89 -19.71 -10.69
CA LEU A 98 0.96 -18.58 -10.79
C LEU A 98 0.24 -18.40 -9.45
N VAL A 99 0.24 -17.17 -8.94
CA VAL A 99 -0.40 -16.78 -7.68
C VAL A 99 -1.64 -15.96 -7.99
N SER A 100 -2.75 -16.32 -7.38
CA SER A 100 -4.05 -15.66 -7.53
C SER A 100 -4.55 -15.19 -6.18
N LEU A 101 -5.26 -14.05 -6.15
CA LEU A 101 -6.01 -13.62 -4.98
C LEU A 101 -7.33 -14.40 -4.91
N THR A 102 -7.63 -15.02 -3.76
CA THR A 102 -8.91 -15.69 -3.53
C THR A 102 -10.03 -14.68 -3.27
N ASP A 103 -11.29 -15.12 -3.33
CA ASP A 103 -12.42 -14.28 -2.92
C ASP A 103 -12.32 -13.88 -1.45
N SER A 104 -11.87 -14.78 -0.58
CA SER A 104 -11.58 -14.49 0.83
C SER A 104 -10.50 -13.41 0.98
N GLY A 105 -9.40 -13.53 0.26
CA GLY A 105 -8.32 -12.54 0.25
C GLY A 105 -8.78 -11.18 -0.25
N ARG A 106 -9.57 -11.15 -1.33
CA ARG A 106 -10.19 -9.92 -1.85
C ARG A 106 -11.07 -9.25 -0.82
N HIS A 107 -11.94 -10.01 -0.17
CA HIS A 107 -12.85 -9.50 0.84
C HIS A 107 -12.11 -8.86 2.02
N VAL A 108 -11.11 -9.54 2.55
CA VAL A 108 -10.28 -9.06 3.66
C VAL A 108 -9.52 -7.80 3.28
N LEU A 109 -8.91 -7.77 2.10
CA LEU A 109 -8.15 -6.61 1.63
C LEU A 109 -9.04 -5.37 1.45
N LEU A 110 -10.22 -5.54 0.85
CA LEU A 110 -11.16 -4.44 0.63
C LEU A 110 -11.77 -3.94 1.95
N ALA A 111 -12.08 -4.82 2.90
CA ALA A 111 -12.56 -4.43 4.22
C ALA A 111 -11.49 -3.63 4.98
N ASN A 112 -10.22 -4.04 4.90
CA ASN A 112 -9.11 -3.33 5.52
C ASN A 112 -8.87 -1.95 4.87
N ARG A 113 -9.01 -1.81 3.54
CA ARG A 113 -8.95 -0.52 2.85
C ARG A 113 -10.09 0.40 3.30
N ARG A 114 -11.31 -0.11 3.37
CA ARG A 114 -12.50 0.65 3.78
C ARG A 114 -12.33 1.28 5.16
N ARG A 115 -11.82 0.55 6.14
CA ARG A 115 -11.57 1.07 7.48
C ARG A 115 -10.61 2.26 7.49
N ARG A 116 -9.57 2.20 6.68
CA ARG A 116 -8.60 3.30 6.55
C ARG A 116 -9.25 4.52 5.88
N ASP A 117 -10.03 4.28 4.83
CA ASP A 117 -10.73 5.33 4.11
C ASP A 117 -11.77 6.02 5.00
N GLU A 118 -12.54 5.27 5.77
CA GLU A 118 -13.51 5.80 6.75
C GLU A 118 -12.82 6.64 7.82
N TRP A 119 -11.72 6.14 8.38
CA TRP A 119 -10.94 6.88 9.37
C TRP A 119 -10.41 8.21 8.81
N LEU A 120 -9.91 8.19 7.59
CA LEU A 120 -9.37 9.38 6.92
C LEU A 120 -10.49 10.34 6.51
N ALA A 121 -11.60 9.82 6.01
CA ALA A 121 -12.76 10.61 5.59
C ALA A 121 -13.34 11.46 6.74
N VAL A 122 -13.45 10.89 7.94
CA VAL A 122 -13.92 11.63 9.13
C VAL A 122 -12.99 12.81 9.44
N ARG A 123 -11.68 12.65 9.30
CA ARG A 123 -10.70 13.72 9.56
C ARG A 123 -10.70 14.80 8.47
N ILE A 124 -10.82 14.38 7.23
CA ILE A 124 -10.96 15.31 6.09
C ILE A 124 -12.26 16.11 6.19
N ALA A 125 -13.35 15.48 6.64
CA ALA A 125 -14.63 16.18 6.83
C ALA A 125 -14.53 17.30 7.89
N GLY A 126 -13.65 17.17 8.87
CA GLY A 126 -13.39 18.21 9.89
C GLY A 126 -12.53 19.39 9.42
N LEU A 127 -11.96 19.31 8.21
CA LEU A 127 -11.18 20.42 7.63
C LEU A 127 -12.11 21.43 6.94
N ASP A 128 -11.64 22.67 6.82
CA ASP A 128 -12.33 23.67 6.02
C ASP A 128 -12.25 23.37 4.51
N SER A 129 -12.98 24.15 3.71
CA SER A 129 -13.04 23.92 2.26
C SER A 129 -11.71 24.22 1.55
N ALA A 130 -10.92 25.18 2.07
CA ALA A 130 -9.64 25.56 1.49
C ALA A 130 -8.62 24.43 1.70
N ASP A 131 -8.53 23.87 2.90
CA ASP A 131 -7.64 22.74 3.20
C ASP A 131 -8.02 21.49 2.40
N ARG A 132 -9.31 21.21 2.26
CA ARG A 132 -9.79 20.09 1.41
C ARG A 132 -9.38 20.27 -0.05
N GLU A 133 -9.43 21.52 -0.56
CA GLU A 133 -8.98 21.79 -1.94
C GLU A 133 -7.47 21.60 -2.10
N VAL A 134 -6.68 22.01 -1.10
CA VAL A 134 -5.22 21.77 -1.07
C VAL A 134 -4.94 20.27 -1.12
N LEU A 135 -5.63 19.45 -0.31
CA LEU A 135 -5.47 18.00 -0.32
C LEU A 135 -5.86 17.39 -1.67
N ARG A 136 -6.95 17.86 -2.30
CA ARG A 136 -7.39 17.39 -3.61
C ARG A 136 -6.31 17.59 -4.67
N ARG A 137 -5.65 18.76 -4.68
CA ARG A 137 -4.54 19.05 -5.59
C ARG A 137 -3.29 18.25 -5.25
N ALA A 138 -3.03 18.04 -3.96
CA ALA A 138 -1.85 17.30 -3.49
C ALA A 138 -1.83 15.85 -3.97
N ILE A 139 -2.99 15.20 -4.19
CA ILE A 139 -3.06 13.82 -4.69
C ILE A 139 -2.27 13.70 -6.00
N GLY A 140 -2.58 14.52 -7.01
CA GLY A 140 -1.91 14.46 -8.30
C GLY A 140 -0.40 14.83 -8.24
N VAL A 141 -0.02 15.68 -7.28
CA VAL A 141 1.40 16.02 -7.06
C VAL A 141 2.14 14.84 -6.44
N LEU A 142 1.56 14.20 -5.43
CA LEU A 142 2.15 13.03 -4.77
C LEU A 142 2.30 11.84 -5.73
N GLU A 143 1.32 11.64 -6.62
CA GLU A 143 1.42 10.63 -7.68
C GLU A 143 2.64 10.86 -8.59
N LYS A 144 2.88 12.11 -9.01
CA LYS A 144 4.07 12.46 -9.81
C LYS A 144 5.39 12.20 -9.07
N VAL A 145 5.44 12.48 -7.78
CA VAL A 145 6.62 12.20 -6.94
C VAL A 145 6.89 10.70 -6.85
N ASN A 146 5.85 9.87 -6.80
CA ASN A 146 5.98 8.42 -6.73
C ASN A 146 6.42 7.76 -8.06
N GLN A 147 6.16 8.41 -9.20
CA GLN A 147 6.50 7.88 -10.53
C GLN A 147 7.94 8.17 -10.98
N GLY A 148 8.65 9.06 -10.30
CA GLY A 148 10.07 9.40 -10.53
C GLY A 148 10.98 8.48 -9.79
#